data_d7ae6cc83bde3eade856ec3048e6b596
#
_entry.id   d7ae6cc83bde3eade856ec3048e6b596
#
_cell.length_a   1.000
_cell.length_b   1.000
_cell.length_c   1.000
_cell.angle_alpha   90.00
_cell.angle_beta   90.00
_cell.angle_gamma   90.00
#
_symmetry.space_group_name_H-M   'P 1'
#
loop_
_entity.id
_entity.type
_entity.pdbx_description
1 polymer ?
#
loop_
_entity_poly.entity_id
_entity_poly.type
_entity_poly.pdbx_seq_one_letter_code
_entity_poly.pdbx_strand_id
1 'polypeptide(L)'
;MSLGQLLASGAAAVFNPGMFLMVCVAIILGTIFGALPGVSATMAVALGLTFTYTMEPIPAIVFLVAIYCSSITGGSITAILFKIPGVPSSAPTTFDGYPMAQRGEAGKALGVALLASAIGGLFSAIAMFLLSQPLTKAALQFGPSDLFAVTFMGLSILTCLDSDHILNCIISGLIGLLLACVGQDKMYAVQRLTFGSRNLLAGIDMIPVLIGLFAVTEVFKQTDPKKKRLSAEDGISGGRVSTKMPSFKEIWSIKWTMLRCSVIGTIVGILPGAGATIASFMCYTMETKFSKHPEKFGTGIIDGIAASETANNAATGGAMVPLLSLGIPGGNAAAVMMSALTLKGVQLGPLLLTNQPTYLSATFMSMIVTNILMVVVAMAIAKVFAQILAIPYSYLGPIILMLALIGTYGDQMSATSVQIMVLAGILGLVVRACHLNSAAIVLGLVLGNMCEQNFSRGYLMARANVFQMFNPTLHPIAFVLIIVCIVLLVSPIFMSMKKKKAAS
;
A
#
# COMPACT_ATOMS: atom_id res chain seq x y z
N MET A 1 -24.68 9.91 -12.59
CA MET A 1 -25.49 9.17 -11.58
C MET A 1 -25.63 10.01 -10.33
N SER A 2 -26.79 9.97 -9.64
CA SER A 2 -26.93 10.60 -8.32
C SER A 2 -26.14 9.78 -7.26
N LEU A 3 -25.83 10.42 -6.10
CA LEU A 3 -25.12 9.74 -5.00
C LEU A 3 -25.85 8.46 -4.55
N GLY A 4 -27.19 8.52 -4.47
CA GLY A 4 -28.02 7.37 -4.11
C GLY A 4 -27.93 6.23 -5.14
N GLN A 5 -27.89 6.54 -6.42
CA GLN A 5 -27.71 5.53 -7.48
C GLN A 5 -26.33 4.88 -7.43
N LEU A 6 -25.29 5.65 -7.14
CA LEU A 6 -23.94 5.12 -6.94
C LEU A 6 -23.88 4.16 -5.75
N LEU A 7 -24.46 4.55 -4.62
CA LEU A 7 -24.52 3.69 -3.43
C LEU A 7 -25.31 2.41 -3.70
N ALA A 8 -26.47 2.52 -4.36
CA ALA A 8 -27.30 1.37 -4.72
C ALA A 8 -26.59 0.39 -5.67
N SER A 9 -25.85 0.91 -6.68
CA SER A 9 -25.10 0.07 -7.60
C SER A 9 -23.95 -0.67 -6.91
N GLY A 10 -23.23 0.01 -6.01
CA GLY A 10 -22.18 -0.62 -5.21
C GLY A 10 -22.72 -1.65 -4.23
N ALA A 11 -23.84 -1.36 -3.58
CA ALA A 11 -24.53 -2.31 -2.69
C ALA A 11 -24.97 -3.57 -3.46
N ALA A 12 -25.62 -3.41 -4.60
CA ALA A 12 -26.03 -4.52 -5.45
C ALA A 12 -24.84 -5.38 -5.92
N ALA A 13 -23.70 -4.75 -6.17
CA ALA A 13 -22.47 -5.44 -6.58
C ALA A 13 -21.86 -6.30 -5.47
N VAL A 14 -22.01 -5.90 -4.20
CA VAL A 14 -21.31 -6.55 -3.07
C VAL A 14 -22.25 -7.42 -2.23
N PHE A 15 -23.51 -7.01 -2.04
CA PHE A 15 -24.49 -7.71 -1.20
C PHE A 15 -25.20 -8.84 -1.94
N ASN A 16 -24.45 -9.79 -2.47
CA ASN A 16 -24.99 -11.08 -2.92
C ASN A 16 -24.22 -12.23 -2.23
N PRO A 17 -24.84 -13.41 -2.04
CA PRO A 17 -24.25 -14.50 -1.26
C PRO A 17 -22.85 -14.93 -1.76
N GLY A 18 -22.66 -14.98 -3.08
CA GLY A 18 -21.37 -15.37 -3.68
C GLY A 18 -20.27 -14.36 -3.41
N MET A 19 -20.57 -13.07 -3.55
CA MET A 19 -19.63 -11.99 -3.26
C MET A 19 -19.30 -11.90 -1.77
N PHE A 20 -20.31 -12.08 -0.92
CA PHE A 20 -20.10 -12.09 0.53
C PHE A 20 -19.15 -13.22 0.96
N LEU A 21 -19.36 -14.43 0.46
CA LEU A 21 -18.45 -15.56 0.72
C LEU A 21 -17.05 -15.27 0.19
N MET A 22 -16.93 -14.70 -1.00
CA MET A 22 -15.65 -14.32 -1.59
C MET A 22 -14.92 -13.27 -0.73
N VAL A 23 -15.63 -12.26 -0.21
CA VAL A 23 -15.06 -11.26 0.72
C VAL A 23 -14.56 -11.94 2.00
N CYS A 24 -15.31 -12.89 2.57
CA CYS A 24 -14.86 -13.65 3.74
C CYS A 24 -13.57 -14.43 3.44
N VAL A 25 -13.50 -15.11 2.29
CA VAL A 25 -12.27 -15.82 1.86
C VAL A 25 -11.11 -14.85 1.68
N ALA A 26 -11.36 -13.70 1.03
CA ALA A 26 -10.35 -12.67 0.85
C ALA A 26 -9.83 -12.09 2.19
N ILE A 27 -10.72 -11.88 3.16
CA ILE A 27 -10.34 -11.44 4.52
C ILE A 27 -9.48 -12.49 5.21
N ILE A 28 -9.83 -13.76 5.10
CA ILE A 28 -9.05 -14.86 5.68
C ILE A 28 -7.64 -14.88 5.08
N LEU A 29 -7.54 -14.88 3.75
CA LEU A 29 -6.26 -14.89 3.04
C LEU A 29 -5.43 -13.64 3.35
N GLY A 30 -6.04 -12.47 3.28
CA GLY A 30 -5.35 -11.21 3.58
C GLY A 30 -4.86 -11.16 5.02
N THR A 31 -5.68 -11.56 5.99
CA THR A 31 -5.28 -11.63 7.40
C THR A 31 -4.11 -12.60 7.61
N ILE A 32 -4.14 -13.77 6.98
CA ILE A 32 -3.04 -14.76 7.06
C ILE A 32 -1.77 -14.19 6.46
N PHE A 33 -1.82 -13.67 5.23
CA PHE A 33 -0.65 -13.08 4.58
C PHE A 33 -0.11 -11.88 5.36
N GLY A 34 -0.98 -11.01 5.85
CA GLY A 34 -0.58 -9.85 6.63
C GLY A 34 0.06 -10.20 7.97
N ALA A 35 -0.36 -11.29 8.58
CA ALA A 35 0.18 -11.75 9.85
C ALA A 35 1.46 -12.60 9.69
N LEU A 36 1.80 -13.07 8.48
CA LEU A 36 3.05 -13.78 8.24
C LEU A 36 4.23 -12.80 8.22
N PRO A 37 5.19 -12.91 9.16
CA PRO A 37 6.34 -12.02 9.21
C PRO A 37 7.15 -12.06 7.91
N GLY A 38 7.39 -10.89 7.32
CA GLY A 38 8.11 -10.76 6.06
C GLY A 38 7.21 -10.73 4.83
N VAL A 39 5.92 -11.02 4.95
CA VAL A 39 4.94 -10.82 3.88
C VAL A 39 4.35 -9.42 4.02
N SER A 40 4.59 -8.53 3.08
CA SER A 40 4.01 -7.19 3.09
C SER A 40 2.57 -7.19 2.55
N ALA A 41 1.81 -6.14 2.86
CA ALA A 41 0.48 -5.96 2.24
C ALA A 41 0.56 -5.88 0.71
N THR A 42 1.63 -5.32 0.17
CA THR A 42 1.93 -5.30 -1.28
C THR A 42 2.02 -6.71 -1.84
N MET A 43 2.76 -7.58 -1.14
CA MET A 43 2.91 -8.99 -1.52
C MET A 43 1.58 -9.74 -1.40
N ALA A 44 0.80 -9.47 -0.35
CA ALA A 44 -0.52 -10.08 -0.17
C ALA A 44 -1.45 -9.75 -1.35
N VAL A 45 -1.49 -8.48 -1.79
CA VAL A 45 -2.26 -8.06 -2.95
C VAL A 45 -1.70 -8.67 -4.25
N ALA A 46 -0.38 -8.72 -4.42
CA ALA A 46 0.25 -9.32 -5.59
C ALA A 46 -0.05 -10.83 -5.72
N LEU A 47 -0.01 -11.57 -4.62
CA LEU A 47 -0.43 -12.97 -4.58
C LEU A 47 -1.94 -13.09 -4.80
N GLY A 48 -2.73 -12.20 -4.20
CA GLY A 48 -4.18 -12.12 -4.42
C GLY A 48 -4.56 -11.91 -5.87
N LEU A 49 -3.77 -11.15 -6.63
CA LEU A 49 -3.98 -10.90 -8.04
C LEU A 49 -4.04 -12.22 -8.84
N THR A 50 -3.23 -13.21 -8.47
CA THR A 50 -3.19 -14.51 -9.17
C THR A 50 -4.55 -15.22 -9.18
N PHE A 51 -5.36 -15.04 -8.15
CA PHE A 51 -6.70 -15.61 -8.07
C PHE A 51 -7.73 -14.82 -8.90
N THR A 52 -7.41 -13.60 -9.29
CA THR A 52 -8.37 -12.73 -10.00
C THR A 52 -8.36 -12.88 -11.51
N TYR A 53 -7.42 -13.62 -12.11
CA TYR A 53 -7.31 -13.71 -13.59
C TYR A 53 -8.58 -14.18 -14.28
N THR A 54 -9.28 -15.14 -13.70
CA THR A 54 -10.53 -15.70 -14.24
C THR A 54 -11.78 -14.94 -13.76
N MET A 55 -11.62 -13.97 -12.84
CA MET A 55 -12.73 -13.21 -12.30
C MET A 55 -13.13 -12.06 -13.21
N GLU A 56 -14.42 -11.74 -13.22
CA GLU A 56 -14.94 -10.49 -13.77
C GLU A 56 -14.35 -9.27 -13.04
N PRO A 57 -14.31 -8.06 -13.66
CA PRO A 57 -13.64 -6.90 -13.06
C PRO A 57 -14.15 -6.50 -11.66
N ILE A 58 -15.47 -6.49 -11.43
CA ILE A 58 -16.05 -6.10 -10.12
C ILE A 58 -15.68 -7.09 -9.01
N PRO A 59 -15.89 -8.42 -9.16
CA PRO A 59 -15.39 -9.41 -8.22
C PRO A 59 -13.91 -9.30 -7.94
N ALA A 60 -13.07 -9.08 -8.97
CA ALA A 60 -11.63 -8.94 -8.83
C ALA A 60 -11.26 -7.75 -7.94
N ILE A 61 -11.88 -6.58 -8.15
CA ILE A 61 -11.68 -5.39 -7.32
C ILE A 61 -12.07 -5.65 -5.88
N VAL A 62 -13.29 -6.18 -5.67
CA VAL A 62 -13.81 -6.46 -4.32
C VAL A 62 -12.89 -7.41 -3.57
N PHE A 63 -12.40 -8.46 -4.23
CA PHE A 63 -11.47 -9.43 -3.67
C PHE A 63 -10.12 -8.79 -3.26
N LEU A 64 -9.53 -8.00 -4.16
CA LEU A 64 -8.23 -7.36 -3.91
C LEU A 64 -8.32 -6.27 -2.83
N VAL A 65 -9.40 -5.50 -2.80
CA VAL A 65 -9.66 -4.51 -1.74
C VAL A 65 -9.78 -5.20 -0.39
N ALA A 66 -10.48 -6.33 -0.32
CA ALA A 66 -10.62 -7.10 0.90
C ALA A 66 -9.28 -7.67 1.38
N ILE A 67 -8.45 -8.19 0.48
CA ILE A 67 -7.08 -8.63 0.81
C ILE A 67 -6.24 -7.44 1.30
N TYR A 68 -6.30 -6.29 0.63
CA TYR A 68 -5.52 -5.12 1.00
C TYR A 68 -5.83 -4.65 2.42
N CYS A 69 -7.09 -4.39 2.73
CA CYS A 69 -7.50 -3.94 4.06
C CYS A 69 -7.17 -4.97 5.15
N SER A 70 -7.50 -6.24 4.91
CA SER A 70 -7.29 -7.28 5.90
C SER A 70 -5.82 -7.67 6.10
N SER A 71 -4.96 -7.50 5.08
CA SER A 71 -3.52 -7.76 5.24
C SER A 71 -2.83 -6.70 6.10
N ILE A 72 -3.24 -5.45 6.01
CA ILE A 72 -2.76 -4.39 6.91
C ILE A 72 -3.12 -4.73 8.36
N THR A 73 -4.39 -5.05 8.59
CA THR A 73 -4.90 -5.42 9.92
C THR A 73 -4.28 -6.71 10.46
N GLY A 74 -4.06 -7.71 9.59
CA GLY A 74 -3.44 -8.99 9.95
C GLY A 74 -2.07 -8.85 10.60
N GLY A 75 -1.31 -7.83 10.17
CA GLY A 75 0.02 -7.54 10.74
C GLY A 75 0.03 -7.22 12.22
N SER A 76 -1.07 -6.71 12.77
CA SER A 76 -1.20 -6.43 14.20
C SER A 76 -1.26 -7.69 15.06
N ILE A 77 -1.73 -8.81 14.53
CA ILE A 77 -1.87 -10.07 15.29
C ILE A 77 -0.51 -10.55 15.78
N THR A 78 0.47 -10.65 14.87
CA THR A 78 1.82 -11.08 15.23
C THR A 78 2.60 -9.99 15.97
N ALA A 79 2.34 -8.72 15.67
CA ALA A 79 2.90 -7.59 16.41
C ALA A 79 2.55 -7.68 17.91
N ILE A 80 1.30 -8.02 18.22
CA ILE A 80 0.78 -8.13 19.60
C ILE A 80 1.22 -9.44 20.25
N LEU A 81 1.10 -10.58 19.57
CA LEU A 81 1.33 -11.89 20.16
C LEU A 81 2.81 -12.26 20.28
N PHE A 82 3.65 -11.80 19.33
CA PHE A 82 5.04 -12.28 19.19
C PHE A 82 6.07 -11.16 19.16
N LYS A 83 5.67 -9.88 19.35
CA LYS A 83 6.55 -8.70 19.19
C LYS A 83 7.18 -8.59 17.79
N ILE A 84 6.56 -9.16 16.79
CA ILE A 84 7.06 -9.20 15.43
C ILE A 84 5.98 -8.67 14.51
N PRO A 85 6.18 -7.49 13.92
CA PRO A 85 5.18 -6.93 13.02
C PRO A 85 5.04 -7.83 11.78
N GLY A 86 3.83 -8.25 11.46
CA GLY A 86 3.55 -9.01 10.22
C GLY A 86 3.79 -8.13 8.99
N VAL A 87 3.31 -6.90 9.04
CA VAL A 87 3.58 -5.86 8.03
C VAL A 87 4.32 -4.68 8.67
N PRO A 88 5.13 -3.90 7.91
CA PRO A 88 5.89 -2.78 8.46
C PRO A 88 5.05 -1.71 9.17
N SER A 89 3.81 -1.51 8.70
CA SER A 89 2.89 -0.53 9.30
C SER A 89 2.37 -0.93 10.70
N SER A 90 2.50 -2.19 11.10
CA SER A 90 2.15 -2.65 12.44
C SER A 90 3.35 -2.65 13.41
N ALA A 91 4.51 -2.11 13.00
CA ALA A 91 5.67 -2.07 13.88
C ALA A 91 5.43 -1.23 15.15
N PRO A 92 4.80 -0.04 15.12
CA PRO A 92 4.51 0.70 16.35
C PRO A 92 3.54 -0.03 17.28
N THR A 93 2.67 -0.88 16.73
CA THR A 93 1.74 -1.70 17.52
C THR A 93 2.47 -2.67 18.46
N THR A 94 3.71 -3.07 18.12
CA THR A 94 4.53 -3.92 19.01
C THR A 94 4.89 -3.23 20.31
N PHE A 95 4.97 -1.90 20.33
CA PHE A 95 5.46 -1.14 21.49
C PHE A 95 4.50 -1.25 22.68
N ASP A 96 3.20 -1.25 22.42
CA ASP A 96 2.18 -1.35 23.46
C ASP A 96 1.41 -2.67 23.42
N GLY A 97 1.22 -3.25 22.23
CA GLY A 97 0.46 -4.47 22.04
C GLY A 97 1.11 -5.69 22.71
N TYR A 98 2.41 -5.86 22.52
CA TYR A 98 3.14 -6.97 23.11
C TYR A 98 3.24 -6.90 24.65
N PRO A 99 3.56 -5.74 25.28
CA PRO A 99 3.50 -5.62 26.73
C PRO A 99 2.12 -5.93 27.33
N MET A 100 1.02 -5.56 26.65
CA MET A 100 -0.33 -5.97 27.07
C MET A 100 -0.51 -7.49 27.00
N ALA A 101 -0.05 -8.10 25.91
CA ALA A 101 -0.13 -9.54 25.73
C ALA A 101 0.67 -10.30 26.80
N GLN A 102 1.87 -9.81 27.17
CA GLN A 102 2.68 -10.38 28.27
C GLN A 102 1.98 -10.30 29.63
N ARG A 103 1.12 -9.29 29.86
CA ARG A 103 0.30 -9.18 31.08
C ARG A 103 -0.96 -10.06 31.05
N GLY A 104 -1.13 -10.91 30.00
CA GLY A 104 -2.32 -11.74 29.85
C GLY A 104 -3.52 -11.01 29.23
N GLU A 105 -3.34 -9.78 28.72
CA GLU A 105 -4.38 -8.95 28.12
C GLU A 105 -4.39 -9.04 26.57
N ALA A 106 -3.87 -10.14 25.99
CA ALA A 106 -3.76 -10.32 24.55
C ALA A 106 -5.09 -10.13 23.80
N GLY A 107 -6.19 -10.68 24.32
CA GLY A 107 -7.51 -10.53 23.71
C GLY A 107 -7.99 -9.08 23.70
N LYS A 108 -7.70 -8.32 24.75
CA LYS A 108 -8.01 -6.89 24.83
C LYS A 108 -7.17 -6.09 23.82
N ALA A 109 -5.87 -6.36 23.73
CA ALA A 109 -4.97 -5.70 22.78
C ALA A 109 -5.40 -5.97 21.33
N LEU A 110 -5.69 -7.24 21.00
CA LEU A 110 -6.22 -7.63 19.69
C LEU A 110 -7.56 -6.96 19.39
N GLY A 111 -8.48 -6.94 20.37
CA GLY A 111 -9.77 -6.29 20.23
C GLY A 111 -9.65 -4.79 19.94
N VAL A 112 -8.77 -4.09 20.66
CA VAL A 112 -8.47 -2.67 20.39
C VAL A 112 -7.90 -2.51 18.98
N ALA A 113 -6.91 -3.31 18.61
CA ALA A 113 -6.29 -3.24 17.29
C ALA A 113 -7.30 -3.43 16.16
N LEU A 114 -8.13 -4.47 16.23
CA LEU A 114 -9.11 -4.78 15.19
C LEU A 114 -10.22 -3.73 15.09
N LEU A 115 -10.71 -3.23 16.23
CA LEU A 115 -11.73 -2.17 16.25
C LEU A 115 -11.15 -0.83 15.74
N ALA A 116 -9.94 -0.48 16.15
CA ALA A 116 -9.24 0.72 15.68
C ALA A 116 -8.98 0.67 14.18
N SER A 117 -8.52 -0.49 13.68
CA SER A 117 -8.35 -0.76 12.25
C SER A 117 -9.66 -0.59 11.48
N ALA A 118 -10.76 -1.19 11.99
CA ALA A 118 -12.06 -1.07 11.35
C ALA A 118 -12.55 0.38 11.31
N ILE A 119 -12.41 1.14 12.40
CA ILE A 119 -12.83 2.54 12.46
C ILE A 119 -12.00 3.39 11.50
N GLY A 120 -10.67 3.22 11.46
CA GLY A 120 -9.80 3.92 10.52
C GLY A 120 -10.14 3.60 9.06
N GLY A 121 -10.33 2.31 8.75
CA GLY A 121 -10.73 1.85 7.43
C GLY A 121 -12.10 2.35 6.98
N LEU A 122 -13.11 2.33 7.87
CA LEU A 122 -14.44 2.88 7.59
C LEU A 122 -14.38 4.38 7.36
N PHE A 123 -13.66 5.12 8.20
CA PHE A 123 -13.49 6.57 8.04
C PHE A 123 -12.86 6.88 6.68
N SER A 124 -11.79 6.20 6.32
CA SER A 124 -11.08 6.45 5.06
C SER A 124 -11.87 5.97 3.83
N ALA A 125 -12.71 4.94 3.95
CA ALA A 125 -13.63 4.53 2.90
C ALA A 125 -14.65 5.65 2.60
N ILE A 126 -15.23 6.23 3.65
CA ILE A 126 -16.16 7.37 3.52
C ILE A 126 -15.42 8.58 2.93
N ALA A 127 -14.23 8.88 3.43
CA ALA A 127 -13.41 9.96 2.91
C ALA A 127 -13.07 9.74 1.42
N MET A 128 -12.66 8.51 1.03
CA MET A 128 -12.40 8.14 -0.36
C MET A 128 -13.62 8.42 -1.24
N PHE A 129 -14.80 7.97 -0.83
CA PHE A 129 -16.01 8.14 -1.61
C PHE A 129 -16.40 9.62 -1.77
N LEU A 130 -16.30 10.41 -0.70
CA LEU A 130 -16.63 11.84 -0.71
C LEU A 130 -15.60 12.67 -1.47
N LEU A 131 -14.30 12.37 -1.31
CA LEU A 131 -13.22 13.14 -1.93
C LEU A 131 -12.99 12.77 -3.40
N SER A 132 -13.33 11.55 -3.82
CA SER A 132 -13.09 11.10 -5.20
C SER A 132 -13.86 11.95 -6.22
N GLN A 133 -15.09 12.37 -5.94
CA GLN A 133 -15.87 13.18 -6.87
C GLN A 133 -15.30 14.60 -7.07
N PRO A 134 -15.06 15.42 -6.01
CA PRO A 134 -14.49 16.74 -6.21
C PRO A 134 -13.08 16.70 -6.78
N LEU A 135 -12.27 15.70 -6.38
CA LEU A 135 -10.93 15.55 -6.93
C LEU A 135 -10.96 15.17 -8.42
N THR A 136 -11.86 14.30 -8.83
CA THR A 136 -12.07 13.98 -10.25
C THR A 136 -12.53 15.21 -11.05
N LYS A 137 -13.47 16.02 -10.52
CA LYS A 137 -13.89 17.26 -11.19
C LYS A 137 -12.74 18.24 -11.36
N ALA A 138 -11.88 18.38 -10.36
CA ALA A 138 -10.67 19.18 -10.46
C ALA A 138 -9.69 18.59 -11.48
N ALA A 139 -9.49 17.29 -11.45
CA ALA A 139 -8.57 16.59 -12.35
C ALA A 139 -8.98 16.61 -13.82
N LEU A 140 -10.28 16.70 -14.12
CA LEU A 140 -10.77 16.89 -15.50
C LEU A 140 -10.38 18.25 -16.10
N GLN A 141 -10.00 19.21 -15.25
CA GLN A 141 -9.49 20.52 -15.70
C GLN A 141 -7.97 20.50 -15.93
N PHE A 142 -7.28 19.43 -15.51
CA PHE A 142 -5.83 19.31 -15.64
C PHE A 142 -5.44 19.09 -17.09
N GLY A 143 -4.56 19.95 -17.59
CA GLY A 143 -3.84 19.70 -18.82
C GLY A 143 -2.67 18.74 -18.65
N PRO A 144 -2.00 18.34 -19.75
CA PRO A 144 -0.83 17.45 -19.67
C PRO A 144 0.31 17.99 -18.77
N SER A 145 0.50 19.33 -18.73
CA SER A 145 1.48 19.98 -17.87
C SER A 145 1.15 19.76 -16.38
N ASP A 146 -0.14 19.86 -16.01
CA ASP A 146 -0.58 19.65 -14.63
C ASP A 146 -0.46 18.17 -14.22
N LEU A 147 -0.84 17.25 -15.12
CA LEU A 147 -0.70 15.81 -14.90
C LEU A 147 0.77 15.39 -14.79
N PHE A 148 1.66 16.00 -15.58
CA PHE A 148 3.11 15.83 -15.39
C PHE A 148 3.54 16.28 -14.01
N ALA A 149 3.15 17.49 -13.58
CA ALA A 149 3.54 18.03 -12.29
C ALA A 149 3.05 17.14 -11.12
N VAL A 150 1.82 16.60 -11.20
CA VAL A 150 1.27 15.68 -10.19
C VAL A 150 2.04 14.35 -10.17
N THR A 151 2.34 13.76 -11.33
CA THR A 151 3.11 12.50 -11.39
C THR A 151 4.56 12.70 -10.94
N PHE A 152 5.17 13.83 -11.31
CA PHE A 152 6.51 14.20 -10.87
C PHE A 152 6.56 14.50 -9.36
N MET A 153 5.50 15.05 -8.78
CA MET A 153 5.36 15.19 -7.33
C MET A 153 5.38 13.83 -6.64
N GLY A 154 4.66 12.83 -7.18
CA GLY A 154 4.75 11.45 -6.69
C GLY A 154 6.17 10.88 -6.71
N LEU A 155 6.94 11.17 -7.76
CA LEU A 155 8.37 10.80 -7.82
C LEU A 155 9.21 11.62 -6.82
N SER A 156 8.93 12.90 -6.64
CA SER A 156 9.68 13.76 -5.72
C SER A 156 9.57 13.32 -4.25
N ILE A 157 8.44 12.70 -3.87
CA ILE A 157 8.22 12.15 -2.53
C ILE A 157 9.18 10.98 -2.22
N LEU A 158 9.79 10.35 -3.24
CA LEU A 158 10.81 9.31 -3.05
C LEU A 158 11.94 9.76 -2.11
N THR A 159 12.30 11.03 -2.14
CA THR A 159 13.33 11.61 -1.26
C THR A 159 12.93 11.65 0.21
N CYS A 160 11.63 11.54 0.49
CA CYS A 160 11.07 11.55 1.84
C CYS A 160 10.84 10.13 2.40
N LEU A 161 10.99 9.07 1.58
CA LEU A 161 10.75 7.68 2.01
C LEU A 161 11.75 7.19 3.06
N ASP A 162 12.99 7.66 2.99
CA ASP A 162 14.04 7.37 3.97
C ASP A 162 14.92 8.60 4.12
N SER A 163 14.70 9.34 5.18
CA SER A 163 15.40 10.60 5.45
C SER A 163 16.89 10.40 5.79
N ASP A 164 17.30 9.21 6.22
CA ASP A 164 18.69 8.90 6.56
C ASP A 164 19.48 8.41 5.34
N HIS A 165 18.80 7.84 4.32
CA HIS A 165 19.41 7.31 3.10
C HIS A 165 18.79 7.90 1.82
N ILE A 166 18.66 9.22 1.74
CA ILE A 166 18.00 9.93 0.62
C ILE A 166 18.59 9.55 -0.74
N LEU A 167 19.92 9.49 -0.86
CA LEU A 167 20.60 9.11 -2.11
C LEU A 167 20.20 7.71 -2.56
N ASN A 168 20.07 6.77 -1.63
CA ASN A 168 19.66 5.41 -1.95
C ASN A 168 18.23 5.35 -2.48
N CYS A 169 17.32 6.19 -1.96
CA CYS A 169 15.96 6.32 -2.47
C CYS A 169 15.95 6.95 -3.88
N ILE A 170 16.75 7.97 -4.13
CA ILE A 170 16.88 8.59 -5.47
C ILE A 170 17.43 7.57 -6.48
N ILE A 171 18.53 6.88 -6.15
CA ILE A 171 19.10 5.83 -7.01
C ILE A 171 18.07 4.74 -7.31
N SER A 172 17.33 4.31 -6.29
CA SER A 172 16.27 3.31 -6.44
C SER A 172 15.17 3.80 -7.39
N GLY A 173 14.71 5.04 -7.23
CA GLY A 173 13.72 5.64 -8.12
C GLY A 173 14.23 5.75 -9.56
N LEU A 174 15.50 6.12 -9.76
CA LEU A 174 16.13 6.16 -11.08
C LEU A 174 16.23 4.77 -11.73
N ILE A 175 16.52 3.73 -10.96
CA ILE A 175 16.47 2.33 -11.45
C ILE A 175 15.05 2.01 -11.93
N GLY A 176 14.02 2.37 -11.16
CA GLY A 176 12.64 2.18 -11.56
C GLY A 176 12.27 2.94 -12.85
N LEU A 177 12.69 4.20 -12.96
CA LEU A 177 12.52 5.00 -14.18
C LEU A 177 13.24 4.37 -15.38
N LEU A 178 14.45 3.85 -15.18
CA LEU A 178 15.19 3.16 -16.24
C LEU A 178 14.45 1.91 -16.74
N LEU A 179 13.88 1.14 -15.80
CA LEU A 179 13.03 -0.01 -16.17
C LEU A 179 11.78 0.42 -16.93
N ALA A 180 11.18 1.56 -16.58
CA ALA A 180 10.03 2.13 -17.30
C ALA A 180 10.38 2.57 -18.74
N CYS A 181 11.65 2.92 -19.00
CA CYS A 181 12.12 3.32 -20.32
C CYS A 181 12.35 2.13 -21.27
N VAL A 182 12.31 0.89 -20.81
CA VAL A 182 12.47 -0.30 -21.67
C VAL A 182 11.23 -0.47 -22.54
N GLY A 183 11.43 -0.71 -23.85
CA GLY A 183 10.36 -0.97 -24.79
C GLY A 183 10.21 0.08 -25.87
N GLN A 184 9.03 0.16 -26.45
CA GLN A 184 8.71 1.14 -27.46
C GLN A 184 8.07 2.38 -26.84
N ASP A 185 8.63 3.55 -27.14
CA ASP A 185 8.05 4.83 -26.77
C ASP A 185 6.64 4.99 -27.33
N LYS A 186 5.67 5.34 -26.48
CA LYS A 186 4.26 5.44 -26.88
C LYS A 186 3.94 6.69 -27.71
N MET A 187 4.82 7.70 -27.68
CA MET A 187 4.62 8.95 -28.46
C MET A 187 5.30 8.91 -29.82
N TYR A 188 6.56 8.45 -29.85
CA TYR A 188 7.40 8.51 -31.04
C TYR A 188 7.67 7.14 -31.66
N ALA A 189 7.17 6.06 -31.05
CA ALA A 189 7.36 4.68 -31.49
C ALA A 189 8.84 4.24 -31.60
N VAL A 190 9.76 4.95 -30.97
CA VAL A 190 11.20 4.62 -30.95
C VAL A 190 11.44 3.49 -29.96
N GLN A 191 12.20 2.47 -30.41
CA GLN A 191 12.60 1.36 -29.53
C GLN A 191 13.75 1.78 -28.62
N ARG A 192 13.64 1.50 -27.32
CA ARG A 192 14.63 1.84 -26.30
C ARG A 192 14.93 0.62 -25.44
N LEU A 193 16.20 0.35 -25.22
CA LEU A 193 16.71 -0.71 -24.32
C LEU A 193 16.10 -2.10 -24.58
N THR A 194 15.69 -2.38 -25.83
CA THR A 194 15.12 -3.68 -26.19
C THR A 194 16.17 -4.71 -26.56
N PHE A 195 17.43 -4.30 -26.79
CA PHE A 195 18.55 -5.16 -27.15
C PHE A 195 18.24 -6.11 -28.32
N GLY A 196 17.36 -5.70 -29.23
CA GLY A 196 16.91 -6.49 -30.36
C GLY A 196 15.88 -7.57 -30.01
N SER A 197 15.45 -7.69 -28.77
CA SER A 197 14.43 -8.66 -28.35
C SER A 197 13.03 -8.18 -28.68
N ARG A 198 12.27 -8.98 -29.43
CA ARG A 198 10.85 -8.71 -29.70
C ARG A 198 9.99 -8.75 -28.45
N ASN A 199 10.38 -9.57 -27.48
CA ASN A 199 9.64 -9.74 -26.23
C ASN A 199 9.70 -8.48 -25.33
N LEU A 200 10.72 -7.63 -25.51
CA LEU A 200 10.87 -6.37 -24.77
C LEU A 200 10.25 -5.16 -25.49
N LEU A 201 9.67 -5.33 -26.67
CA LEU A 201 9.02 -4.22 -27.39
C LEU A 201 7.81 -3.67 -26.64
N ALA A 202 7.05 -4.53 -25.97
CA ALA A 202 5.92 -4.13 -25.12
C ALA A 202 6.34 -3.41 -23.84
N GLY A 203 7.64 -3.44 -23.51
CA GLY A 203 8.19 -2.92 -22.26
C GLY A 203 8.31 -3.99 -21.16
N ILE A 204 8.67 -3.53 -19.98
CA ILE A 204 8.72 -4.37 -18.78
C ILE A 204 7.41 -4.19 -18.02
N ASP A 205 6.65 -5.28 -17.88
CA ASP A 205 5.41 -5.25 -17.12
C ASP A 205 5.67 -5.10 -15.64
N MET A 206 4.78 -4.36 -15.00
CA MET A 206 4.88 -4.05 -13.59
C MET A 206 4.65 -5.28 -12.70
N ILE A 207 3.72 -6.17 -13.05
CA ILE A 207 3.34 -7.32 -12.20
C ILE A 207 4.51 -8.29 -11.99
N PRO A 208 5.23 -8.77 -13.02
CA PRO A 208 6.43 -9.58 -12.84
C PRO A 208 7.48 -8.92 -11.95
N VAL A 209 7.72 -7.62 -12.13
CA VAL A 209 8.70 -6.87 -11.34
C VAL A 209 8.26 -6.78 -9.88
N LEU A 210 6.99 -6.49 -9.60
CA LEU A 210 6.46 -6.44 -8.24
C LEU A 210 6.56 -7.79 -7.52
N ILE A 211 6.12 -8.86 -8.19
CA ILE A 211 6.20 -10.21 -7.62
C ILE A 211 7.66 -10.61 -7.37
N GLY A 212 8.56 -10.29 -8.30
CA GLY A 212 9.99 -10.54 -8.15
C GLY A 212 10.60 -9.76 -6.98
N LEU A 213 10.44 -8.44 -6.96
CA LEU A 213 11.02 -7.56 -5.93
C LEU A 213 10.50 -7.83 -4.52
N PHE A 214 9.24 -8.26 -4.38
CA PHE A 214 8.65 -8.46 -3.05
C PHE A 214 8.51 -9.93 -2.68
N ALA A 215 7.87 -10.76 -3.51
CA ALA A 215 7.61 -12.16 -3.16
C ALA A 215 8.86 -13.02 -3.28
N VAL A 216 9.51 -13.03 -4.45
CA VAL A 216 10.69 -13.88 -4.69
C VAL A 216 11.84 -13.46 -3.76
N THR A 217 12.11 -12.17 -3.64
CA THR A 217 13.15 -11.64 -2.74
C THR A 217 12.91 -12.03 -1.29
N GLU A 218 11.67 -11.97 -0.81
CA GLU A 218 11.35 -12.31 0.58
C GLU A 218 11.49 -13.82 0.83
N VAL A 219 11.11 -14.68 -0.13
CA VAL A 219 11.32 -16.12 0.01
C VAL A 219 12.81 -16.42 0.17
N PHE A 220 13.68 -15.86 -0.66
CA PHE A 220 15.13 -16.07 -0.53
C PHE A 220 15.68 -15.53 0.79
N LYS A 221 15.15 -14.42 1.29
CA LYS A 221 15.52 -13.85 2.58
C LYS A 221 15.19 -14.77 3.77
N GLN A 222 14.06 -15.42 3.72
CA GLN A 222 13.60 -16.31 4.80
C GLN A 222 14.30 -17.68 4.79
N THR A 223 14.92 -18.05 3.66
CA THR A 223 15.73 -19.29 3.57
C THR A 223 17.16 -19.11 4.09
N ASP A 224 17.59 -17.90 4.50
CA ASP A 224 18.92 -17.66 5.07
C ASP A 224 19.10 -18.44 6.39
N PRO A 225 20.06 -19.41 6.46
CA PRO A 225 20.26 -20.25 7.64
C PRO A 225 20.71 -19.48 8.89
N LYS A 226 21.28 -18.26 8.70
CA LYS A 226 21.75 -17.39 9.79
C LYS A 226 20.62 -16.70 10.55
N LYS A 227 19.41 -16.68 10.02
CA LYS A 227 18.26 -16.14 10.71
C LYS A 227 17.74 -17.14 11.74
N LYS A 228 17.69 -16.68 13.00
CA LYS A 228 17.01 -17.43 14.06
C LYS A 228 15.55 -17.66 13.62
N ARG A 229 15.16 -18.90 13.45
CA ARG A 229 13.78 -19.26 13.13
C ARG A 229 12.93 -18.87 14.32
N LEU A 230 11.80 -18.21 14.05
CA LEU A 230 10.77 -18.00 15.05
C LEU A 230 10.25 -19.38 15.45
N SER A 231 10.47 -19.76 16.70
CA SER A 231 9.82 -20.90 17.31
C SER A 231 8.53 -20.43 17.98
N ALA A 232 7.56 -21.30 18.07
CA ALA A 232 6.35 -21.07 18.87
C ALA A 232 6.67 -20.73 20.34
N GLU A 233 7.90 -21.04 20.79
CA GLU A 233 8.44 -20.76 22.12
C GLU A 233 8.83 -19.28 22.30
N ASP A 234 9.08 -18.53 21.21
CA ASP A 234 9.40 -17.08 21.25
C ASP A 234 8.15 -16.20 21.47
N GLY A 235 6.95 -16.81 21.42
CA GLY A 235 5.68 -16.16 21.69
C GLY A 235 5.28 -16.21 23.17
N ILE A 236 4.02 -15.88 23.45
CA ILE A 236 3.46 -15.98 24.78
C ILE A 236 3.42 -17.46 25.18
N SER A 237 4.37 -17.88 26.03
CA SER A 237 4.54 -19.26 26.45
C SER A 237 3.25 -19.86 26.99
N GLY A 238 2.68 -20.86 26.28
CA GLY A 238 1.70 -21.82 26.84
C GLY A 238 0.32 -21.28 27.22
N GLY A 239 0.03 -19.99 27.09
CA GLY A 239 -1.23 -19.39 27.48
C GLY A 239 -2.27 -19.41 26.36
N ARG A 240 -3.48 -19.88 26.65
CA ARG A 240 -4.65 -19.60 25.80
C ARG A 240 -4.77 -18.07 25.64
N VAL A 241 -4.80 -17.61 24.39
CA VAL A 241 -5.07 -16.18 24.11
C VAL A 241 -6.35 -15.79 24.84
N SER A 242 -6.26 -14.85 25.79
CA SER A 242 -7.42 -14.34 26.50
C SER A 242 -8.47 -13.89 25.47
N THR A 243 -9.71 -14.30 25.66
CA THR A 243 -10.83 -13.91 24.79
C THR A 243 -11.53 -12.65 25.26
N LYS A 244 -11.03 -12.03 26.35
CA LYS A 244 -11.64 -10.84 26.93
C LYS A 244 -11.44 -9.65 26.01
N MET A 245 -12.53 -9.20 25.39
CA MET A 245 -12.55 -8.02 24.52
C MET A 245 -12.49 -6.73 25.33
N PRO A 246 -12.04 -5.62 24.75
CA PRO A 246 -12.14 -4.31 25.39
C PRO A 246 -13.61 -3.95 25.64
N SER A 247 -13.87 -3.31 26.78
CA SER A 247 -15.22 -2.81 27.08
C SER A 247 -15.56 -1.60 26.23
N PHE A 248 -16.86 -1.35 26.05
CA PHE A 248 -17.32 -0.15 25.32
C PHE A 248 -16.77 1.15 25.94
N LYS A 249 -16.65 1.22 27.28
CA LYS A 249 -16.10 2.38 27.98
C LYS A 249 -14.62 2.61 27.62
N GLU A 250 -13.84 1.56 27.48
CA GLU A 250 -12.43 1.65 27.06
C GLU A 250 -12.30 2.14 25.62
N ILE A 251 -13.09 1.59 24.70
CA ILE A 251 -13.10 2.06 23.31
C ILE A 251 -13.58 3.51 23.21
N TRP A 252 -14.59 3.90 23.99
CA TRP A 252 -15.07 5.27 24.01
C TRP A 252 -14.05 6.26 24.56
N SER A 253 -13.18 5.82 25.49
CA SER A 253 -12.13 6.67 26.06
C SER A 253 -11.08 7.11 25.01
N ILE A 254 -10.81 6.26 24.01
CA ILE A 254 -9.82 6.51 22.94
C ILE A 254 -10.45 7.06 21.65
N LYS A 255 -11.70 7.48 21.66
CA LYS A 255 -12.41 7.99 20.47
C LYS A 255 -11.71 9.16 19.77
N TRP A 256 -11.10 10.05 20.53
CA TRP A 256 -10.40 11.21 19.98
C TRP A 256 -9.06 10.82 19.34
N THR A 257 -8.36 9.85 19.93
CA THR A 257 -7.18 9.22 19.34
C THR A 257 -7.53 8.61 17.99
N MET A 258 -8.58 7.78 17.95
CA MET A 258 -9.04 7.17 16.71
C MET A 258 -9.47 8.20 15.65
N LEU A 259 -10.19 9.26 16.06
CA LEU A 259 -10.62 10.30 15.11
C LEU A 259 -9.43 11.06 14.52
N ARG A 260 -8.50 11.54 15.36
CA ARG A 260 -7.30 12.24 14.90
C ARG A 260 -6.47 11.36 13.96
N CYS A 261 -6.23 10.11 14.36
CA CYS A 261 -5.43 9.17 13.58
C CYS A 261 -6.13 8.72 12.30
N SER A 262 -7.47 8.67 12.26
CA SER A 262 -8.23 8.46 11.02
C SER A 262 -8.01 9.60 10.02
N VAL A 263 -8.11 10.85 10.46
CA VAL A 263 -7.91 12.02 9.60
C VAL A 263 -6.47 12.05 9.06
N ILE A 264 -5.49 11.94 9.95
CA ILE A 264 -4.07 12.03 9.59
C ILE A 264 -3.67 10.83 8.71
N GLY A 265 -4.09 9.61 9.09
CA GLY A 265 -3.82 8.42 8.31
C GLY A 265 -4.38 8.50 6.89
N THR A 266 -5.61 9.03 6.74
CA THR A 266 -6.22 9.27 5.43
C THR A 266 -5.41 10.29 4.63
N ILE A 267 -5.03 11.43 5.22
CA ILE A 267 -4.24 12.46 4.54
C ILE A 267 -2.89 11.91 4.09
N VAL A 268 -2.18 11.20 4.99
CA VAL A 268 -0.89 10.57 4.66
C VAL A 268 -1.06 9.51 3.57
N GLY A 269 -2.16 8.75 3.61
CA GLY A 269 -2.49 7.77 2.57
C GLY A 269 -2.71 8.38 1.19
N ILE A 270 -3.29 9.59 1.12
CA ILE A 270 -3.48 10.33 -0.14
C ILE A 270 -2.14 10.73 -0.76
N LEU A 271 -1.10 10.95 0.05
CA LEU A 271 0.22 11.35 -0.44
C LEU A 271 0.93 10.16 -1.09
N PRO A 272 1.27 10.23 -2.39
CA PRO A 272 1.95 9.15 -3.08
C PRO A 272 3.26 8.75 -2.38
N GLY A 273 3.44 7.46 -2.14
CA GLY A 273 4.66 6.93 -1.54
C GLY A 273 4.75 6.98 -0.01
N ALA A 274 3.97 7.81 0.69
CA ALA A 274 4.01 7.86 2.15
C ALA A 274 3.53 6.55 2.80
N GLY A 275 2.39 6.04 2.34
CA GLY A 275 1.85 4.74 2.72
C GLY A 275 1.49 4.56 4.20
N ALA A 276 0.98 3.38 4.53
CA ALA A 276 0.46 3.05 5.86
C ALA A 276 1.56 3.04 6.96
N THR A 277 2.80 2.74 6.60
CA THR A 277 3.90 2.68 7.57
C THR A 277 4.20 4.06 8.16
N ILE A 278 4.35 5.08 7.30
CA ILE A 278 4.61 6.46 7.76
C ILE A 278 3.43 6.96 8.59
N ALA A 279 2.20 6.71 8.13
CA ALA A 279 0.98 7.09 8.86
C ALA A 279 0.96 6.52 10.28
N SER A 280 1.27 5.23 10.42
CA SER A 280 1.28 4.52 11.69
C SER A 280 2.30 5.09 12.69
N PHE A 281 3.56 5.25 12.27
CA PHE A 281 4.63 5.81 13.10
C PHE A 281 4.35 7.27 13.48
N MET A 282 3.89 8.07 12.52
CA MET A 282 3.59 9.48 12.74
C MET A 282 2.46 9.65 13.76
N CYS A 283 1.37 8.89 13.62
CA CYS A 283 0.25 8.95 14.54
C CYS A 283 0.62 8.44 15.94
N TYR A 284 1.39 7.35 16.05
CA TYR A 284 1.89 6.87 17.33
C TYR A 284 2.73 7.94 18.05
N THR A 285 3.70 8.53 17.35
CA THR A 285 4.57 9.57 17.90
C THR A 285 3.81 10.85 18.26
N MET A 286 2.85 11.22 17.43
CA MET A 286 2.01 12.39 17.69
C MET A 286 1.10 12.17 18.88
N GLU A 287 0.45 10.99 18.98
CA GLU A 287 -0.43 10.68 20.09
C GLU A 287 0.31 10.62 21.43
N THR A 288 1.56 10.15 21.44
CA THR A 288 2.43 10.25 22.63
C THR A 288 2.54 11.69 23.15
N LYS A 289 2.59 12.70 22.24
CA LYS A 289 2.67 14.12 22.62
C LYS A 289 1.32 14.70 23.07
N PHE A 290 0.21 14.23 22.52
CA PHE A 290 -1.13 14.70 22.85
C PHE A 290 -1.77 13.96 24.03
N SER A 291 -1.22 12.82 24.42
CA SER A 291 -1.73 12.03 25.53
C SER A 291 -1.57 12.75 26.87
N LYS A 292 -2.52 12.50 27.77
CA LYS A 292 -2.40 12.89 29.18
C LYS A 292 -1.39 12.03 29.96
N HIS A 293 -0.97 10.91 29.38
CA HIS A 293 -0.09 9.90 29.99
C HIS A 293 1.02 9.49 29.02
N PRO A 294 1.87 10.43 28.54
CA PRO A 294 2.93 10.13 27.60
C PRO A 294 3.93 9.09 28.12
N GLU A 295 4.12 9.02 29.44
CA GLU A 295 5.00 8.08 30.13
C GLU A 295 4.53 6.61 30.05
N LYS A 296 3.27 6.38 29.70
CA LYS A 296 2.69 5.03 29.56
C LYS A 296 2.87 4.43 28.17
N PHE A 297 3.24 5.23 27.19
CA PHE A 297 3.51 4.71 25.84
C PHE A 297 4.76 3.81 25.87
N GLY A 298 4.67 2.69 25.15
CA GLY A 298 5.69 1.64 25.20
C GLY A 298 5.58 0.67 26.39
N THR A 299 4.61 0.87 27.30
CA THR A 299 4.39 -0.01 28.45
C THR A 299 3.08 -0.81 28.35
N GLY A 300 2.31 -0.64 27.31
CA GLY A 300 1.04 -1.34 27.07
C GLY A 300 -0.18 -0.47 27.37
N ILE A 301 -0.29 0.68 26.71
CA ILE A 301 -1.46 1.55 26.71
C ILE A 301 -2.31 1.30 25.46
N ILE A 302 -3.64 1.29 25.61
CA ILE A 302 -4.56 1.06 24.48
C ILE A 302 -4.50 2.19 23.43
N ASP A 303 -4.16 3.41 23.85
CA ASP A 303 -4.02 4.58 22.97
C ASP A 303 -2.91 4.37 21.91
N GLY A 304 -1.78 3.76 22.29
CA GLY A 304 -0.68 3.49 21.38
C GLY A 304 -1.06 2.49 20.29
N ILE A 305 -1.79 1.42 20.67
CA ILE A 305 -2.33 0.44 19.72
C ILE A 305 -3.35 1.12 18.81
N ALA A 306 -4.27 1.89 19.39
CA ALA A 306 -5.32 2.55 18.63
C ALA A 306 -4.75 3.58 17.64
N ALA A 307 -3.74 4.36 18.05
CA ALA A 307 -3.11 5.35 17.18
C ALA A 307 -2.48 4.70 15.94
N SER A 308 -1.68 3.65 16.11
CA SER A 308 -1.01 2.97 15.02
C SER A 308 -1.97 2.24 14.08
N GLU A 309 -2.93 1.48 14.65
CA GLU A 309 -3.82 0.64 13.87
C GLU A 309 -4.94 1.43 13.17
N THR A 310 -5.42 2.52 13.79
CA THR A 310 -6.35 3.42 13.10
C THR A 310 -5.67 4.08 11.91
N ALA A 311 -4.45 4.58 12.09
CA ALA A 311 -3.74 5.33 11.04
C ALA A 311 -3.35 4.44 9.86
N ASN A 312 -2.84 3.23 10.10
CA ASN A 312 -2.42 2.33 9.02
C ASN A 312 -3.59 1.88 8.15
N ASN A 313 -4.75 1.62 8.76
CA ASN A 313 -5.95 1.26 8.02
C ASN A 313 -6.64 2.47 7.38
N ALA A 314 -6.61 3.64 8.01
CA ALA A 314 -7.06 4.87 7.38
C ALA A 314 -6.24 5.22 6.13
N ALA A 315 -4.95 4.91 6.11
CA ALA A 315 -4.11 5.11 4.94
C ALA A 315 -4.51 4.20 3.76
N THR A 316 -5.19 3.07 3.98
CA THR A 316 -5.66 2.21 2.87
C THR A 316 -6.67 2.92 1.98
N GLY A 317 -7.72 3.49 2.57
CA GLY A 317 -8.70 4.27 1.82
C GLY A 317 -8.11 5.59 1.30
N GLY A 318 -7.23 6.23 2.07
CA GLY A 318 -6.46 7.39 1.62
C GLY A 318 -5.70 7.11 0.32
N ALA A 319 -5.01 5.97 0.22
CA ALA A 319 -4.26 5.57 -0.98
C ALA A 319 -5.14 5.27 -2.20
N MET A 320 -6.40 4.91 -1.97
CA MET A 320 -7.38 4.67 -3.04
C MET A 320 -7.93 5.97 -3.64
N VAL A 321 -7.89 7.10 -2.92
CA VAL A 321 -8.37 8.40 -3.41
C VAL A 321 -7.63 8.82 -4.69
N PRO A 322 -6.31 9.02 -4.68
CA PRO A 322 -5.56 9.41 -5.88
C PRO A 322 -5.54 8.28 -6.92
N LEU A 323 -5.56 7.02 -6.51
CA LEU A 323 -5.60 5.89 -7.43
C LEU A 323 -6.84 5.93 -8.32
N LEU A 324 -8.02 6.08 -7.75
CA LEU A 324 -9.27 6.06 -8.49
C LEU A 324 -9.55 7.38 -9.22
N SER A 325 -9.16 8.53 -8.62
CA SER A 325 -9.47 9.86 -9.16
C SER A 325 -8.46 10.36 -10.16
N LEU A 326 -7.16 10.06 -9.98
CA LEU A 326 -6.05 10.56 -10.78
C LEU A 326 -5.30 9.44 -11.53
N GLY A 327 -5.53 8.19 -11.18
CA GLY A 327 -4.75 7.05 -11.66
C GLY A 327 -3.33 7.00 -11.08
N ILE A 328 -3.11 7.59 -9.90
CA ILE A 328 -1.80 7.66 -9.23
C ILE A 328 -1.89 6.88 -7.92
N PRO A 329 -1.06 5.85 -7.71
CA PRO A 329 -1.15 5.06 -6.50
C PRO A 329 -0.62 5.82 -5.28
N GLY A 330 -1.38 5.81 -4.17
CA GLY A 330 -0.96 6.39 -2.90
C GLY A 330 0.12 5.58 -2.17
N GLY A 331 0.39 4.34 -2.59
CA GLY A 331 1.42 3.48 -2.00
C GLY A 331 1.61 2.19 -2.80
N ASN A 332 2.57 1.34 -2.36
CA ASN A 332 2.97 0.15 -3.11
C ASN A 332 1.83 -0.86 -3.34
N ALA A 333 1.00 -1.13 -2.34
CA ALA A 333 -0.14 -2.03 -2.51
C ALA A 333 -1.19 -1.44 -3.47
N ALA A 334 -1.41 -0.11 -3.43
CA ALA A 334 -2.25 0.59 -4.39
C ALA A 334 -1.66 0.53 -5.82
N ALA A 335 -0.33 0.51 -5.96
CA ALA A 335 0.33 0.33 -7.26
C ALA A 335 0.07 -1.05 -7.85
N VAL A 336 0.11 -2.12 -7.04
CA VAL A 336 -0.29 -3.47 -7.48
C VAL A 336 -1.76 -3.50 -7.88
N MET A 337 -2.63 -2.88 -7.08
CA MET A 337 -4.05 -2.77 -7.41
C MET A 337 -4.26 -2.01 -8.72
N MET A 338 -3.52 -0.94 -8.95
CA MET A 338 -3.57 -0.19 -10.21
C MET A 338 -3.33 -1.10 -11.41
N SER A 339 -2.30 -1.95 -11.35
CA SER A 339 -2.00 -2.91 -12.41
C SER A 339 -3.13 -3.90 -12.61
N ALA A 340 -3.63 -4.46 -11.51
CA ALA A 340 -4.74 -5.41 -11.54
C ALA A 340 -5.99 -4.81 -12.20
N LEU A 341 -6.35 -3.59 -11.83
CA LEU A 341 -7.52 -2.89 -12.36
C LEU A 341 -7.34 -2.55 -13.85
N THR A 342 -6.16 -2.07 -14.23
CA THR A 342 -5.82 -1.77 -15.62
C THR A 342 -5.90 -3.02 -16.50
N LEU A 343 -5.40 -4.15 -16.02
CA LEU A 343 -5.50 -5.46 -16.68
C LEU A 343 -6.95 -5.88 -16.94
N LYS A 344 -7.85 -5.54 -16.02
CA LYS A 344 -9.29 -5.80 -16.14
C LYS A 344 -10.02 -4.75 -16.98
N GLY A 345 -9.31 -3.84 -17.66
CA GLY A 345 -9.89 -2.82 -18.52
C GLY A 345 -10.54 -1.65 -17.75
N VAL A 346 -10.22 -1.49 -16.48
CA VAL A 346 -10.71 -0.36 -15.67
C VAL A 346 -9.91 0.89 -16.01
N GLN A 347 -10.59 1.93 -16.47
CA GLN A 347 -9.98 3.21 -16.80
C GLN A 347 -9.78 4.04 -15.53
N LEU A 348 -8.66 3.83 -14.83
CA LEU A 348 -8.32 4.62 -13.65
C LEU A 348 -8.08 6.10 -13.99
N GLY A 349 -8.36 6.98 -13.04
CA GLY A 349 -8.20 8.40 -13.20
C GLY A 349 -9.50 9.15 -13.46
N PRO A 350 -9.44 10.39 -14.01
CA PRO A 350 -10.58 11.29 -14.08
C PRO A 350 -11.78 10.75 -14.88
N LEU A 351 -11.55 9.85 -15.82
CA LEU A 351 -12.61 9.24 -16.63
C LEU A 351 -13.33 8.06 -15.95
N LEU A 352 -12.82 7.57 -14.82
CA LEU A 352 -13.45 6.46 -14.10
C LEU A 352 -14.89 6.79 -13.69
N LEU A 353 -15.09 7.96 -13.10
CA LEU A 353 -16.42 8.38 -12.62
C LEU A 353 -17.41 8.67 -13.73
N THR A 354 -16.94 9.07 -14.90
CA THR A 354 -17.79 9.35 -16.07
C THR A 354 -18.15 8.08 -16.81
N ASN A 355 -17.16 7.22 -17.08
CA ASN A 355 -17.31 6.05 -17.92
C ASN A 355 -17.70 4.79 -17.14
N GLN A 356 -17.17 4.62 -15.93
CA GLN A 356 -17.25 3.38 -15.16
C GLN A 356 -17.52 3.63 -13.67
N PRO A 357 -18.57 4.40 -13.30
CA PRO A 357 -18.80 4.84 -11.91
C PRO A 357 -19.08 3.68 -10.93
N THR A 358 -19.56 2.54 -11.42
CA THR A 358 -19.84 1.36 -10.61
C THR A 358 -18.59 0.80 -9.94
N TYR A 359 -17.39 0.97 -10.53
CA TYR A 359 -16.16 0.51 -9.90
C TYR A 359 -15.80 1.30 -8.64
N LEU A 360 -16.04 2.62 -8.63
CA LEU A 360 -15.85 3.43 -7.42
C LEU A 360 -16.78 2.97 -6.31
N SER A 361 -18.06 2.78 -6.62
CA SER A 361 -19.06 2.38 -5.62
C SER A 361 -18.85 0.94 -5.14
N ALA A 362 -18.44 0.01 -6.00
CA ALA A 362 -18.08 -1.34 -5.62
C ALA A 362 -16.85 -1.36 -4.68
N THR A 363 -15.82 -0.56 -4.99
CA THR A 363 -14.64 -0.37 -4.12
C THR A 363 -15.06 0.16 -2.75
N PHE A 364 -15.88 1.21 -2.72
CA PHE A 364 -16.38 1.79 -1.48
C PHE A 364 -17.16 0.77 -0.64
N MET A 365 -18.13 0.08 -1.24
CA MET A 365 -18.93 -0.93 -0.53
C MET A 365 -18.08 -2.11 -0.07
N SER A 366 -17.11 -2.54 -0.89
CA SER A 366 -16.16 -3.58 -0.50
C SER A 366 -15.34 -3.16 0.74
N MET A 367 -14.86 -1.91 0.79
CA MET A 367 -14.14 -1.41 1.97
C MET A 367 -15.03 -1.37 3.21
N ILE A 368 -16.27 -0.92 3.09
CA ILE A 368 -17.23 -0.90 4.22
C ILE A 368 -17.44 -2.32 4.74
N VAL A 369 -17.83 -3.24 3.85
CA VAL A 369 -18.11 -4.63 4.23
C VAL A 369 -16.88 -5.32 4.80
N THR A 370 -15.72 -5.13 4.17
CA THR A 370 -14.45 -5.72 4.65
C THR A 370 -14.08 -5.21 6.03
N ASN A 371 -14.12 -3.90 6.27
CA ASN A 371 -13.73 -3.32 7.57
C ASN A 371 -14.67 -3.74 8.70
N ILE A 372 -15.93 -4.02 8.42
CA ILE A 372 -16.88 -4.58 9.41
C ILE A 372 -16.59 -6.07 9.65
N LEU A 373 -16.54 -6.86 8.57
CA LEU A 373 -16.37 -8.31 8.68
C LEU A 373 -15.01 -8.73 9.22
N MET A 374 -13.94 -7.98 8.91
CA MET A 374 -12.60 -8.35 9.33
C MET A 374 -12.45 -8.36 10.86
N VAL A 375 -13.24 -7.57 11.62
CA VAL A 375 -13.21 -7.61 13.09
C VAL A 375 -13.57 -9.01 13.58
N VAL A 376 -14.63 -9.60 13.04
CA VAL A 376 -15.11 -10.93 13.45
C VAL A 376 -14.17 -12.01 12.90
N VAL A 377 -13.86 -11.96 11.61
CA VAL A 377 -13.05 -12.99 10.93
C VAL A 377 -11.61 -12.99 11.47
N ALA A 378 -10.98 -11.83 11.60
CA ALA A 378 -9.60 -11.75 12.09
C ALA A 378 -9.50 -12.15 13.58
N MET A 379 -10.51 -11.86 14.40
CA MET A 379 -10.56 -12.33 15.78
C MET A 379 -10.70 -13.85 15.86
N ALA A 380 -11.49 -14.47 14.99
CA ALA A 380 -11.60 -15.92 14.89
C ALA A 380 -10.26 -16.56 14.47
N ILE A 381 -9.59 -15.97 13.48
CA ILE A 381 -8.29 -16.42 12.99
C ILE A 381 -7.20 -16.24 14.05
N ALA A 382 -7.19 -15.13 14.79
CA ALA A 382 -6.18 -14.85 15.80
C ALA A 382 -6.07 -15.98 16.84
N LYS A 383 -7.19 -16.65 17.16
CA LYS A 383 -7.20 -17.81 18.06
C LYS A 383 -6.46 -19.03 17.51
N VAL A 384 -6.48 -19.20 16.20
CA VAL A 384 -5.86 -20.34 15.49
C VAL A 384 -4.48 -19.95 14.99
N PHE A 385 -4.15 -18.67 14.97
CA PHE A 385 -2.97 -18.14 14.30
C PHE A 385 -1.66 -18.64 14.89
N ALA A 386 -1.61 -18.93 16.20
CA ALA A 386 -0.46 -19.54 16.83
C ALA A 386 -0.11 -20.91 16.22
N GLN A 387 -1.10 -21.66 15.73
CA GLN A 387 -0.90 -22.93 15.04
C GLN A 387 -0.42 -22.71 13.58
N ILE A 388 -0.91 -21.68 12.92
CA ILE A 388 -0.50 -21.31 11.54
C ILE A 388 0.98 -20.88 11.52
N LEU A 389 1.42 -20.11 12.53
CA LEU A 389 2.83 -19.69 12.66
C LEU A 389 3.79 -20.86 12.96
N ALA A 390 3.27 -21.96 13.45
CA ALA A 390 4.07 -23.18 13.64
C ALA A 390 4.40 -23.88 12.31
N ILE A 391 3.77 -23.51 11.18
CA ILE A 391 4.09 -24.07 9.86
C ILE A 391 5.50 -23.60 9.47
N PRO A 392 6.46 -24.52 9.29
CA PRO A 392 7.81 -24.15 8.90
C PRO A 392 7.82 -23.41 7.56
N TYR A 393 8.63 -22.36 7.47
CA TYR A 393 8.76 -21.58 6.23
C TYR A 393 9.24 -22.42 5.04
N SER A 394 9.87 -23.58 5.31
CA SER A 394 10.23 -24.58 4.29
C SER A 394 9.04 -25.10 3.47
N TYR A 395 7.81 -25.02 3.99
CA TYR A 395 6.59 -25.32 3.24
C TYR A 395 5.97 -24.07 2.63
N LEU A 396 5.98 -22.94 3.35
CA LEU A 396 5.38 -21.69 2.88
C LEU A 396 6.16 -21.09 1.70
N GLY A 397 7.50 -21.11 1.73
CA GLY A 397 8.34 -20.56 0.67
C GLY A 397 8.06 -21.17 -0.71
N PRO A 398 8.10 -22.50 -0.88
CA PRO A 398 7.73 -23.15 -2.14
C PRO A 398 6.31 -22.86 -2.61
N ILE A 399 5.33 -22.80 -1.70
CA ILE A 399 3.93 -22.44 -2.05
C ILE A 399 3.88 -21.02 -2.59
N ILE A 400 4.54 -20.07 -1.94
CA ILE A 400 4.60 -18.67 -2.39
C ILE A 400 5.26 -18.57 -3.77
N LEU A 401 6.39 -19.27 -3.99
CA LEU A 401 7.06 -19.28 -5.29
C LEU A 401 6.19 -19.92 -6.38
N MET A 402 5.47 -21.00 -6.07
CA MET A 402 4.55 -21.61 -7.02
C MET A 402 3.41 -20.69 -7.41
N LEU A 403 2.80 -20.00 -6.43
CA LEU A 403 1.77 -19.00 -6.69
C LEU A 403 2.33 -17.82 -7.49
N ALA A 404 3.54 -17.36 -7.18
CA ALA A 404 4.24 -16.31 -7.93
C ALA A 404 4.47 -16.70 -9.39
N LEU A 405 4.92 -17.94 -9.65
CA LEU A 405 5.11 -18.47 -11.00
C LEU A 405 3.80 -18.56 -11.77
N ILE A 406 2.76 -19.17 -11.17
CA ILE A 406 1.45 -19.31 -11.79
C ILE A 406 0.86 -17.93 -12.08
N GLY A 407 0.93 -17.00 -11.12
CA GLY A 407 0.44 -15.65 -11.27
C GLY A 407 1.15 -14.88 -12.37
N THR A 408 2.47 -14.92 -12.39
CA THR A 408 3.26 -14.19 -13.41
C THR A 408 3.07 -14.78 -14.81
N TYR A 409 3.01 -16.10 -14.94
CA TYR A 409 2.75 -16.74 -16.22
C TYR A 409 1.32 -16.49 -16.70
N GLY A 410 0.33 -16.57 -15.79
CA GLY A 410 -1.08 -16.38 -16.09
C GLY A 410 -1.44 -14.98 -16.56
N ASP A 411 -0.65 -13.96 -16.19
CA ASP A 411 -0.85 -12.57 -16.58
C ASP A 411 -0.82 -12.39 -18.11
N GLN A 412 0.22 -12.89 -18.77
CA GLN A 412 0.42 -12.70 -20.21
C GLN A 412 0.63 -13.99 -20.99
N MET A 413 0.48 -15.14 -20.36
CA MET A 413 0.80 -16.46 -20.92
C MET A 413 2.21 -16.49 -21.54
N SER A 414 3.16 -15.75 -20.95
CA SER A 414 4.50 -15.51 -21.47
C SER A 414 5.59 -16.01 -20.53
N ALA A 415 6.49 -16.82 -21.06
CA ALA A 415 7.70 -17.24 -20.34
C ALA A 415 8.63 -16.03 -20.05
N THR A 416 8.58 -14.98 -20.88
CA THR A 416 9.35 -13.76 -20.68
C THR A 416 8.93 -13.05 -19.39
N SER A 417 7.65 -13.04 -19.04
CA SER A 417 7.16 -12.47 -17.78
C SER A 417 7.75 -13.20 -16.57
N VAL A 418 7.86 -14.54 -16.65
CA VAL A 418 8.52 -15.33 -15.61
C VAL A 418 10.02 -15.02 -15.51
N GLN A 419 10.71 -14.87 -16.65
CA GLN A 419 12.12 -14.47 -16.66
C GLN A 419 12.31 -13.07 -16.02
N ILE A 420 11.44 -12.10 -16.35
CA ILE A 420 11.45 -10.76 -15.75
C ILE A 420 11.23 -10.86 -14.23
N MET A 421 10.30 -11.70 -13.78
CA MET A 421 10.04 -11.92 -12.35
C MET A 421 11.29 -12.46 -11.63
N VAL A 422 11.96 -13.46 -12.20
CA VAL A 422 13.19 -14.04 -11.62
C VAL A 422 14.31 -12.99 -11.58
N LEU A 423 14.52 -12.26 -12.67
CA LEU A 423 15.50 -11.17 -12.73
C LEU A 423 15.19 -10.06 -11.73
N ALA A 424 13.92 -9.68 -11.58
CA ALA A 424 13.48 -8.72 -10.57
C ALA A 424 13.68 -9.26 -9.14
N GLY A 425 13.54 -10.57 -8.91
CA GLY A 425 13.87 -11.21 -7.65
C GLY A 425 15.36 -11.11 -7.32
N ILE A 426 16.23 -11.36 -8.30
CA ILE A 426 17.69 -11.18 -8.16
C ILE A 426 18.01 -9.71 -7.91
N LEU A 427 17.40 -8.79 -8.69
CA LEU A 427 17.55 -7.36 -8.46
C LEU A 427 17.14 -6.99 -7.02
N GLY A 428 16.05 -7.54 -6.50
CA GLY A 428 15.60 -7.31 -5.12
C GLY A 428 16.64 -7.73 -4.07
N LEU A 429 17.37 -8.83 -4.31
CA LEU A 429 18.47 -9.24 -3.43
C LEU A 429 19.64 -8.24 -3.47
N VAL A 430 20.00 -7.75 -4.67
CA VAL A 430 21.04 -6.72 -4.85
C VAL A 430 20.62 -5.40 -4.20
N VAL A 431 19.40 -4.95 -4.47
CA VAL A 431 18.79 -3.76 -3.88
C VAL A 431 18.91 -3.76 -2.36
N ARG A 432 18.65 -4.90 -1.77
CA ARG A 432 18.78 -5.07 -0.33
C ARG A 432 20.24 -5.06 0.14
N ALA A 433 21.12 -5.77 -0.55
CA ALA A 433 22.54 -5.81 -0.21
C ALA A 433 23.19 -4.42 -0.28
N CYS A 434 22.71 -3.56 -1.18
CA CYS A 434 23.15 -2.17 -1.35
C CYS A 434 22.37 -1.17 -0.49
N HIS A 435 21.49 -1.61 0.41
CA HIS A 435 20.62 -0.75 1.21
C HIS A 435 19.75 0.20 0.37
N LEU A 436 19.35 -0.22 -0.84
CA LEU A 436 18.45 0.49 -1.71
C LEU A 436 16.97 0.19 -1.32
N ASN A 437 16.04 1.00 -1.83
CA ASN A 437 14.62 0.93 -1.48
C ASN A 437 13.78 0.33 -2.62
N SER A 438 13.27 -0.89 -2.44
CA SER A 438 12.43 -1.57 -3.44
C SER A 438 11.13 -0.80 -3.74
N ALA A 439 10.57 -0.08 -2.76
CA ALA A 439 9.38 0.73 -2.95
C ALA A 439 9.63 1.90 -3.91
N ALA A 440 10.80 2.53 -3.80
CA ALA A 440 11.20 3.60 -4.69
C ALA A 440 11.39 3.12 -6.13
N ILE A 441 11.92 1.89 -6.34
CA ILE A 441 12.01 1.28 -7.68
C ILE A 441 10.62 1.11 -8.30
N VAL A 442 9.69 0.59 -7.52
CA VAL A 442 8.31 0.37 -7.98
C VAL A 442 7.63 1.69 -8.35
N LEU A 443 7.75 2.71 -7.50
CA LEU A 443 7.18 4.03 -7.81
C LEU A 443 7.81 4.63 -9.07
N GLY A 444 9.14 4.50 -9.25
CA GLY A 444 9.82 4.91 -10.47
C GLY A 444 9.29 4.19 -11.70
N LEU A 445 9.10 2.87 -11.63
CA LEU A 445 8.55 2.07 -12.73
C LEU A 445 7.11 2.48 -13.07
N VAL A 446 6.25 2.63 -12.05
CA VAL A 446 4.83 2.94 -12.23
C VAL A 446 4.61 4.35 -12.74
N LEU A 447 5.22 5.33 -12.08
CA LEU A 447 5.02 6.73 -12.40
C LEU A 447 5.86 7.19 -13.60
N GLY A 448 6.94 6.47 -13.93
CA GLY A 448 7.86 6.82 -15.01
C GLY A 448 7.16 6.96 -16.35
N ASN A 449 6.41 5.95 -16.75
CA ASN A 449 5.64 5.97 -18.00
C ASN A 449 4.62 7.12 -18.05
N MET A 450 3.91 7.38 -16.93
CA MET A 450 2.92 8.46 -16.86
C MET A 450 3.60 9.83 -16.90
N CYS A 451 4.71 9.98 -16.19
CA CYS A 451 5.50 11.19 -16.14
C CYS A 451 6.04 11.53 -17.54
N GLU A 452 6.64 10.57 -18.22
CA GLU A 452 7.18 10.76 -19.56
C GLU A 452 6.11 11.13 -20.60
N GLN A 453 5.00 10.41 -20.63
CA GLN A 453 3.91 10.68 -21.56
C GLN A 453 3.31 12.08 -21.37
N ASN A 454 3.05 12.46 -20.11
CA ASN A 454 2.48 13.75 -19.80
C ASN A 454 3.49 14.88 -20.03
N PHE A 455 4.79 14.66 -19.78
CA PHE A 455 5.84 15.60 -20.13
C PHE A 455 5.89 15.83 -21.63
N SER A 456 5.96 14.75 -22.41
CA SER A 456 6.05 14.83 -23.87
C SER A 456 4.84 15.55 -24.48
N ARG A 457 3.63 15.22 -24.02
CA ARG A 457 2.39 15.90 -24.46
C ARG A 457 2.39 17.37 -24.06
N GLY A 458 2.72 17.69 -22.81
CA GLY A 458 2.77 19.08 -22.31
C GLY A 458 3.83 19.90 -23.04
N TYR A 459 5.00 19.32 -23.30
CA TYR A 459 6.09 19.93 -24.05
C TYR A 459 5.69 20.28 -25.50
N LEU A 460 5.03 19.34 -26.19
CA LEU A 460 4.53 19.58 -27.55
C LEU A 460 3.44 20.66 -27.58
N MET A 461 2.50 20.63 -26.63
CA MET A 461 1.46 21.66 -26.53
C MET A 461 2.03 23.05 -26.20
N ALA A 462 3.10 23.11 -25.44
CA ALA A 462 3.85 24.33 -25.14
C ALA A 462 4.84 24.73 -26.27
N ARG A 463 4.64 24.25 -27.49
CA ARG A 463 5.48 24.54 -28.66
C ARG A 463 6.98 24.27 -28.41
N ALA A 464 7.29 23.15 -27.77
CA ALA A 464 8.63 22.72 -27.40
C ALA A 464 9.38 23.72 -26.46
N ASN A 465 8.64 24.43 -25.64
CA ASN A 465 9.20 25.38 -24.68
C ASN A 465 8.81 25.01 -23.24
N VAL A 466 9.79 24.55 -22.47
CA VAL A 466 9.60 24.13 -21.06
C VAL A 466 9.10 25.31 -20.19
N PHE A 467 9.55 26.54 -20.44
CA PHE A 467 9.10 27.70 -19.66
C PHE A 467 7.63 28.04 -19.92
N GLN A 468 7.14 27.79 -21.14
CA GLN A 468 5.72 27.94 -21.44
C GLN A 468 4.89 26.81 -20.80
N MET A 469 5.45 25.60 -20.73
CA MET A 469 4.80 24.46 -20.08
C MET A 469 4.46 24.73 -18.60
N PHE A 470 5.30 25.51 -17.92
CA PHE A 470 5.13 25.88 -16.50
C PHE A 470 4.86 27.36 -16.28
N ASN A 471 4.29 28.04 -17.28
CA ASN A 471 3.93 29.47 -17.15
C ASN A 471 2.79 29.64 -16.12
N PRO A 472 2.98 30.45 -15.08
CA PRO A 472 1.99 30.63 -14.01
C PRO A 472 0.65 31.22 -14.49
N THR A 473 0.64 31.94 -15.61
CA THR A 473 -0.60 32.50 -16.18
C THR A 473 -1.38 31.48 -17.01
N LEU A 474 -0.70 30.52 -17.67
CA LEU A 474 -1.32 29.50 -18.51
C LEU A 474 -1.60 28.21 -17.74
N HIS A 475 -0.69 27.82 -16.86
CA HIS A 475 -0.72 26.58 -16.10
C HIS A 475 -0.41 26.81 -14.62
N PRO A 476 -1.28 27.54 -13.87
CA PRO A 476 -1.01 27.91 -12.48
C PRO A 476 -0.85 26.70 -11.56
N ILE A 477 -1.59 25.62 -11.82
CA ILE A 477 -1.53 24.39 -11.02
C ILE A 477 -0.18 23.70 -11.23
N ALA A 478 0.26 23.50 -12.48
CA ALA A 478 1.56 22.92 -12.79
C ALA A 478 2.70 23.74 -12.18
N PHE A 479 2.62 25.06 -12.25
CA PHE A 479 3.63 25.97 -11.68
C PHE A 479 3.77 25.78 -10.16
N VAL A 480 2.66 25.80 -9.42
CA VAL A 480 2.67 25.61 -7.97
C VAL A 480 3.18 24.23 -7.60
N LEU A 481 2.71 23.18 -8.29
CA LEU A 481 3.14 21.80 -8.02
C LEU A 481 4.62 21.60 -8.29
N ILE A 482 5.19 22.18 -9.35
CA ILE A 482 6.64 22.09 -9.63
C ILE A 482 7.45 22.77 -8.53
N ILE A 483 7.01 23.92 -8.00
CA ILE A 483 7.67 24.53 -6.85
C ILE A 483 7.64 23.60 -5.64
N VAL A 484 6.49 22.97 -5.36
CA VAL A 484 6.39 21.97 -4.28
C VAL A 484 7.33 20.81 -4.52
N CYS A 485 7.44 20.29 -5.76
CA CYS A 485 8.39 19.24 -6.13
C CYS A 485 9.84 19.64 -5.84
N ILE A 486 10.24 20.84 -6.23
CA ILE A 486 11.59 21.35 -5.97
C ILE A 486 11.85 21.43 -4.46
N VAL A 487 10.90 21.94 -3.68
CA VAL A 487 11.00 21.98 -2.22
C VAL A 487 11.12 20.59 -1.62
N LEU A 488 10.33 19.62 -2.07
CA LEU A 488 10.38 18.22 -1.61
C LEU A 488 11.72 17.55 -1.95
N LEU A 489 12.29 17.84 -3.11
CA LEU A 489 13.59 17.28 -3.51
C LEU A 489 14.76 17.90 -2.75
N VAL A 490 14.70 19.19 -2.49
CA VAL A 490 15.83 19.98 -1.96
C VAL A 490 15.85 20.01 -0.42
N SER A 491 14.67 20.09 0.23
CA SER A 491 14.59 20.23 1.69
C SER A 491 15.21 19.06 2.47
N PRO A 492 15.06 17.78 2.10
CA PRO A 492 15.69 16.69 2.82
C PRO A 492 17.21 16.69 2.70
N ILE A 493 17.74 17.12 1.53
CA ILE A 493 19.18 17.24 1.29
C ILE A 493 19.77 18.29 2.23
N PHE A 494 19.13 19.47 2.35
CA PHE A 494 19.58 20.50 3.28
C PHE A 494 19.50 20.07 4.75
N MET A 495 18.42 19.35 5.14
CA MET A 495 18.28 18.82 6.49
C MET A 495 19.37 17.79 6.82
N SER A 496 19.70 16.89 5.89
CA SER A 496 20.78 15.91 6.05
C SER A 496 22.15 16.59 6.19
N MET A 497 22.44 17.61 5.39
CA MET A 497 23.69 18.38 5.49
C MET A 497 23.80 19.12 6.83
N LYS A 498 22.69 19.64 7.36
CA LYS A 498 22.64 20.34 8.65
C LYS A 498 22.83 19.40 9.82
N LYS A 499 22.26 18.18 9.77
CA LYS A 499 22.51 17.13 10.77
C LYS A 499 23.98 16.70 10.81
N LYS A 500 24.62 16.51 9.65
CA LYS A 500 26.07 16.16 9.59
C LYS A 500 26.95 17.26 10.15
N LYS A 501 26.64 18.55 9.90
CA LYS A 501 27.40 19.68 10.49
C LYS A 501 27.17 19.87 11.99
N ALA A 502 26.07 19.39 12.55
CA ALA A 502 25.81 19.46 13.98
C ALA A 502 26.40 18.27 14.76
N ALA A 503 26.82 17.22 14.06
CA ALA A 503 27.45 16.02 14.62
C ALA A 503 28.97 15.98 14.45
N SER A 504 29.54 16.89 13.65
CA SER A 504 30.99 17.19 13.53
C SER A 504 31.35 18.38 14.42
#